data_b9cf251535c3ed13ab37b51ecc2806ef
#
_entry.id   b9cf251535c3ed13ab37b51ecc2806ef
#
_cell.length_a   1.000
_cell.length_b   1.000
_cell.length_c   1.000
_cell.angle_alpha   90.00
_cell.angle_beta   90.00
_cell.angle_gamma   90.00
#
_symmetry.space_group_name_H-M   'P 1'
#
loop_
_entity.id
_entity.type
_entity.pdbx_description
1 polymer ?
#
loop_
_entity_poly.entity_id
_entity_poly.type
_entity_poly.pdbx_seq_one_letter_code
_entity_poly.pdbx_strand_id
1 'polypeptide(L)'
;LVSMIKKGGATMTGWEDILLIQSSESQNEKNIRSEHFNYDPIPFVWNNTWREGREDMIYKFANLGFRTVMSNSSAFYFDMSDNKDFENYGLDWSGYVDYFDAWAIDPLDIFSNKVLNAKHGIDQNYINKTEKIKPENVKNFLGIQSQLWTETVIDNNVFDELFVPNIIVFAEKALSL
;
A
#
# COMPACT_ATOMS: atom_id res chain seq x y z
N LEU A 1 23.26 -10.18 -1.23
CA LEU A 1 22.58 -9.68 -2.41
C LEU A 1 22.58 -8.15 -2.41
N VAL A 2 22.00 -7.46 -1.39
CA VAL A 2 21.88 -6.00 -1.33
C VAL A 2 23.21 -5.29 -1.53
N SER A 3 24.27 -5.76 -0.87
CA SER A 3 25.62 -5.19 -1.01
C SER A 3 26.18 -5.32 -2.44
N MET A 4 25.82 -6.38 -3.15
CA MET A 4 26.24 -6.58 -4.55
C MET A 4 25.52 -5.59 -5.48
N ILE A 5 24.21 -5.39 -5.28
CA ILE A 5 23.40 -4.44 -6.04
C ILE A 5 23.97 -3.03 -5.88
N LYS A 6 24.24 -2.62 -4.65
CA LYS A 6 24.83 -1.29 -4.37
C LYS A 6 26.22 -1.12 -4.99
N LYS A 7 27.08 -2.16 -4.94
CA LYS A 7 28.39 -2.13 -5.62
C LYS A 7 28.26 -1.98 -7.13
N GLY A 8 27.19 -2.49 -7.71
CA GLY A 8 26.85 -2.31 -9.13
C GLY A 8 26.26 -0.94 -9.48
N GLY A 9 26.11 -0.04 -8.52
CA GLY A 9 25.52 1.30 -8.73
C GLY A 9 24.00 1.31 -8.85
N ALA A 10 23.31 0.21 -8.52
CA ALA A 10 21.86 0.11 -8.55
C ALA A 10 21.23 0.25 -7.16
N THR A 11 19.98 0.66 -7.10
CA THR A 11 19.17 0.69 -5.89
C THR A 11 18.29 -0.56 -5.84
N MET A 12 18.24 -1.23 -4.70
CA MET A 12 17.35 -2.35 -4.48
C MET A 12 15.93 -1.83 -4.22
N THR A 13 14.96 -2.41 -4.90
CA THR A 13 13.54 -2.25 -4.59
C THR A 13 12.94 -3.61 -4.24
N GLY A 14 11.83 -3.61 -3.54
CA GLY A 14 11.09 -4.84 -3.23
C GLY A 14 9.90 -4.56 -2.33
N TRP A 15 9.07 -5.58 -2.14
CA TRP A 15 7.97 -5.50 -1.20
C TRP A 15 8.47 -5.19 0.22
N GLU A 16 7.66 -4.57 1.04
CA GLU A 16 8.01 -4.16 2.42
C GLU A 16 8.61 -5.29 3.26
N ASP A 17 8.28 -6.53 2.92
CA ASP A 17 8.77 -7.74 3.59
C ASP A 17 10.30 -7.82 3.62
N ILE A 18 10.99 -7.18 2.67
CA ILE A 18 12.46 -7.11 2.67
C ILE A 18 13.01 -6.39 3.90
N LEU A 19 12.23 -5.47 4.46
CA LEU A 19 12.61 -4.68 5.64
C LEU A 19 12.11 -5.29 6.95
N LEU A 20 11.18 -6.24 6.89
CA LEU A 20 10.55 -6.79 8.08
C LEU A 20 11.26 -8.07 8.55
N ILE A 21 11.44 -8.18 9.86
CA ILE A 21 11.81 -9.44 10.50
C ILE A 21 10.52 -10.23 10.65
N GLN A 22 10.43 -11.36 9.97
CA GLN A 22 9.29 -12.27 10.14
C GLN A 22 9.29 -12.82 11.56
N SER A 23 8.46 -12.27 12.42
CA SER A 23 8.11 -12.86 13.69
C SER A 23 6.59 -12.96 13.80
N SER A 24 6.11 -14.04 14.34
CA SER A 24 4.70 -14.43 14.36
C SER A 24 3.78 -13.54 15.22
N GLU A 25 4.25 -12.51 15.90
CA GLU A 25 3.46 -11.93 16.98
C GLU A 25 3.26 -10.40 17.02
N SER A 26 3.96 -9.59 16.29
CA SER A 26 3.57 -8.18 16.07
C SER A 26 4.49 -7.47 15.08
N GLN A 27 3.88 -6.71 14.19
CA GLN A 27 4.60 -5.96 13.17
C GLN A 27 4.78 -4.51 13.64
N ASN A 28 5.48 -4.35 14.75
CA ASN A 28 5.88 -3.06 15.29
C ASN A 28 7.23 -2.63 14.69
N GLU A 29 7.59 -1.35 14.82
CA GLU A 29 8.89 -0.80 14.39
C GLU A 29 10.11 -1.62 14.85
N LYS A 30 9.98 -2.35 15.95
CA LYS A 30 11.00 -3.26 16.48
C LYS A 30 11.35 -4.42 15.56
N ASN A 31 10.51 -4.68 14.56
CA ASN A 31 10.68 -5.76 13.59
C ASN A 31 11.30 -5.30 12.28
N ILE A 32 11.78 -4.06 12.20
CA ILE A 32 12.47 -3.55 11.02
C ILE A 32 13.94 -3.96 11.08
N ARG A 33 14.43 -4.48 9.98
CA ARG A 33 15.83 -4.91 9.82
C ARG A 33 16.75 -3.68 9.79
N SER A 34 17.34 -3.35 10.92
CA SER A 34 18.24 -2.20 11.05
C SER A 34 19.47 -2.27 10.14
N GLU A 35 19.93 -3.47 9.80
CA GLU A 35 21.06 -3.67 8.88
C GLU A 35 20.78 -3.13 7.46
N HIS A 36 19.53 -2.95 7.08
CA HIS A 36 19.13 -2.43 5.77
C HIS A 36 19.25 -0.90 5.66
N PHE A 37 19.33 -0.15 6.77
CA PHE A 37 19.51 1.30 6.73
C PHE A 37 20.75 1.74 5.93
N ASN A 38 21.80 0.96 5.92
CA ASN A 38 23.04 1.27 5.20
C ASN A 38 22.94 1.11 3.67
N TYR A 39 21.87 0.50 3.18
CA TYR A 39 21.73 0.12 1.77
C TYR A 39 20.68 0.93 1.02
N ASP A 40 19.88 1.75 1.73
CA ASP A 40 18.83 2.61 1.19
C ASP A 40 17.89 1.87 0.19
N PRO A 41 17.32 0.72 0.58
CA PRO A 41 16.35 0.04 -0.26
C PRO A 41 15.04 0.84 -0.32
N ILE A 42 14.30 0.68 -1.42
CA ILE A 42 13.00 1.30 -1.60
C ILE A 42 11.92 0.23 -1.39
N PRO A 43 11.22 0.20 -0.24
CA PRO A 43 10.10 -0.70 -0.02
C PRO A 43 8.86 -0.23 -0.79
N PHE A 44 8.17 -1.19 -1.39
CA PHE A 44 6.80 -1.05 -1.89
C PHE A 44 5.86 -1.58 -0.82
N VAL A 45 5.11 -0.66 -0.19
CA VAL A 45 4.27 -0.98 0.97
C VAL A 45 2.89 -1.36 0.49
N TRP A 46 2.54 -2.64 0.66
CA TRP A 46 1.35 -3.24 0.06
C TRP A 46 0.33 -3.74 1.07
N ASN A 47 0.79 -4.33 2.18
CA ASN A 47 -0.07 -5.01 3.14
C ASN A 47 -0.67 -4.00 4.13
N ASN A 48 -1.79 -3.45 3.75
CA ASN A 48 -2.51 -2.46 4.54
C ASN A 48 -4.00 -2.76 4.63
N THR A 49 -4.35 -4.04 4.72
CA THR A 49 -5.73 -4.45 4.99
C THR A 49 -6.29 -3.67 6.18
N TRP A 50 -7.46 -3.07 5.99
CA TRP A 50 -8.05 -2.19 6.99
C TRP A 50 -8.26 -2.91 8.34
N ARG A 51 -7.89 -2.24 9.43
CA ARG A 51 -7.97 -2.69 10.82
C ARG A 51 -7.00 -3.80 11.23
N GLU A 52 -6.01 -4.10 10.42
CA GLU A 52 -4.95 -5.06 10.75
C GLU A 52 -3.72 -4.40 11.40
N GLY A 53 -3.72 -3.08 11.55
CA GLY A 53 -2.67 -2.33 12.27
C GLY A 53 -1.40 -2.13 11.43
N ARG A 54 -1.51 -2.20 10.12
CA ARG A 54 -0.40 -2.00 9.17
C ARG A 54 -0.62 -0.83 8.21
N GLU A 55 -1.74 -0.17 8.29
CA GLU A 55 -2.14 0.88 7.34
C GLU A 55 -1.15 2.04 7.32
N ASP A 56 -0.54 2.33 8.46
CA ASP A 56 0.44 3.40 8.65
C ASP A 56 1.90 2.97 8.40
N MET A 57 2.14 1.74 7.96
CA MET A 57 3.50 1.20 7.78
C MET A 57 4.34 2.04 6.82
N ILE A 58 3.72 2.58 5.77
CA ILE A 58 4.42 3.45 4.84
C ILE A 58 4.96 4.72 5.51
N TYR A 59 4.20 5.29 6.45
CA TYR A 59 4.63 6.47 7.20
C TYR A 59 5.75 6.13 8.18
N LYS A 60 5.69 4.96 8.80
CA LYS A 60 6.77 4.46 9.67
C LYS A 60 8.07 4.33 8.89
N PHE A 61 8.05 3.71 7.72
CA PHE A 61 9.25 3.61 6.88
C PHE A 61 9.74 4.98 6.42
N ALA A 62 8.86 5.86 5.95
CA ALA A 62 9.25 7.20 5.54
C ALA A 62 9.85 8.01 6.68
N ASN A 63 9.28 7.89 7.90
CA ASN A 63 9.77 8.57 9.10
C ASN A 63 11.11 8.03 9.59
N LEU A 64 11.41 6.77 9.31
CA LEU A 64 12.72 6.16 9.54
C LEU A 64 13.76 6.53 8.48
N GLY A 65 13.37 7.24 7.42
CA GLY A 65 14.27 7.72 6.38
C GLY A 65 14.32 6.87 5.12
N PHE A 66 13.52 5.80 5.03
CA PHE A 66 13.44 5.02 3.78
C PHE A 66 12.60 5.77 2.74
N ARG A 67 13.07 5.81 1.51
CA ARG A 67 12.26 6.21 0.36
C ARG A 67 11.23 5.11 0.10
N THR A 68 9.95 5.45 0.00
CA THR A 68 8.84 4.49 -0.02
C THR A 68 7.92 4.71 -1.20
N VAL A 69 7.31 3.63 -1.67
CA VAL A 69 6.22 3.65 -2.65
C VAL A 69 4.98 3.01 -2.02
N MET A 70 3.84 3.69 -2.09
CA MET A 70 2.56 3.15 -1.63
C MET A 70 1.96 2.25 -2.69
N SER A 71 1.69 1.01 -2.30
CA SER A 71 1.15 -0.05 -3.16
C SER A 71 -0.06 -0.72 -2.50
N ASN A 72 -0.90 0.09 -1.84
CA ASN A 72 -1.98 -0.36 -0.96
C ASN A 72 -2.90 -1.39 -1.60
N SER A 73 -2.94 -2.60 -1.05
CA SER A 73 -3.84 -3.65 -1.52
C SER A 73 -5.32 -3.29 -1.33
N SER A 74 -5.64 -2.54 -0.30
CA SER A 74 -7.01 -2.09 -0.01
C SER A 74 -7.47 -0.85 -0.81
N ALA A 75 -6.68 -0.41 -1.81
CA ALA A 75 -7.04 0.71 -2.67
C ALA A 75 -6.51 0.59 -4.11
N PHE A 76 -5.32 0.00 -4.30
CA PHE A 76 -4.61 0.03 -5.57
C PHE A 76 -4.35 -1.36 -6.19
N TYR A 77 -4.90 -2.42 -5.60
CA TYR A 77 -4.92 -3.74 -6.22
C TYR A 77 -6.22 -3.89 -7.02
N PHE A 78 -6.10 -3.87 -8.33
CA PHE A 78 -7.23 -3.91 -9.26
C PHE A 78 -7.85 -5.30 -9.40
N ASP A 79 -7.18 -6.31 -8.90
CA ASP A 79 -7.64 -7.70 -8.83
C ASP A 79 -8.48 -8.02 -7.58
N MET A 80 -8.73 -7.03 -6.73
CA MET A 80 -9.69 -7.20 -5.63
C MET A 80 -11.11 -7.05 -6.15
N SER A 81 -12.01 -7.89 -5.63
CA SER A 81 -13.45 -7.79 -5.92
C SER A 81 -14.03 -6.50 -5.31
N ASP A 82 -14.94 -5.84 -6.00
CA ASP A 82 -15.56 -4.60 -5.54
C ASP A 82 -16.71 -4.84 -4.54
N ASN A 83 -17.29 -6.03 -4.54
CA ASN A 83 -18.38 -6.41 -3.61
C ASN A 83 -18.49 -7.94 -3.43
N LYS A 84 -19.52 -8.36 -2.66
CA LYS A 84 -19.78 -9.77 -2.30
C LYS A 84 -20.46 -10.59 -3.39
N ASP A 85 -20.79 -10.01 -4.53
CA ASP A 85 -21.51 -10.74 -5.55
C ASP A 85 -20.59 -11.84 -6.10
N PHE A 86 -21.11 -13.07 -6.11
CA PHE A 86 -20.35 -14.23 -6.58
C PHE A 86 -20.06 -14.19 -8.10
N GLU A 87 -20.75 -13.33 -8.84
CA GLU A 87 -20.51 -13.09 -10.27
C GLU A 87 -19.36 -12.10 -10.51
N ASN A 88 -18.94 -11.34 -9.47
CA ASN A 88 -17.80 -10.43 -9.57
C ASN A 88 -16.50 -11.20 -9.59
N TYR A 89 -15.64 -10.78 -10.48
CA TYR A 89 -14.27 -11.26 -10.55
C TYR A 89 -13.43 -10.59 -9.46
N GLY A 90 -12.32 -11.22 -9.13
CA GLY A 90 -11.35 -10.70 -8.18
C GLY A 90 -11.27 -11.50 -6.89
N LEU A 91 -10.30 -11.14 -6.09
CA LEU A 91 -10.02 -11.72 -4.78
C LEU A 91 -10.60 -10.82 -3.67
N ASP A 92 -10.78 -11.34 -2.46
CA ASP A 92 -11.37 -10.61 -1.34
C ASP A 92 -10.52 -10.60 -0.06
N TRP A 93 -9.30 -11.12 -0.14
CA TRP A 93 -8.42 -11.25 1.03
C TRP A 93 -8.03 -9.91 1.66
N SER A 94 -7.98 -8.81 0.87
CA SER A 94 -7.72 -7.45 1.38
C SER A 94 -9.02 -6.65 1.65
N GLY A 95 -10.17 -7.33 1.61
CA GLY A 95 -11.50 -6.74 1.66
C GLY A 95 -12.04 -6.43 0.26
N TYR A 96 -13.22 -5.83 0.22
CA TYR A 96 -13.81 -5.37 -1.05
C TYR A 96 -13.28 -3.98 -1.39
N VAL A 97 -12.67 -3.87 -2.56
CA VAL A 97 -11.97 -2.66 -3.02
C VAL A 97 -12.61 -2.18 -4.31
N ASP A 98 -13.31 -1.08 -4.25
CA ASP A 98 -13.89 -0.43 -5.41
C ASP A 98 -13.11 0.84 -5.80
N TYR A 99 -13.47 1.44 -6.94
CA TYR A 99 -12.82 2.67 -7.41
C TYR A 99 -12.98 3.85 -6.43
N PHE A 100 -13.96 3.80 -5.51
CA PHE A 100 -14.11 4.82 -4.47
C PHE A 100 -12.97 4.75 -3.47
N ASP A 101 -12.48 3.57 -3.10
CA ASP A 101 -11.34 3.43 -2.19
C ASP A 101 -10.10 4.12 -2.76
N ALA A 102 -9.79 3.86 -4.05
CA ALA A 102 -8.67 4.48 -4.73
C ALA A 102 -8.84 6.02 -4.88
N TRP A 103 -10.08 6.47 -5.13
CA TRP A 103 -10.37 7.89 -5.25
C TRP A 103 -10.31 8.62 -3.91
N ALA A 104 -10.87 8.01 -2.88
CA ALA A 104 -11.07 8.64 -1.57
C ALA A 104 -9.80 8.67 -0.71
N ILE A 105 -8.86 7.75 -0.94
CA ILE A 105 -7.62 7.70 -0.16
C ILE A 105 -6.72 8.89 -0.46
N ASP A 106 -6.21 9.55 0.59
CA ASP A 106 -5.11 10.50 0.47
C ASP A 106 -3.81 9.77 0.82
N PRO A 107 -2.87 9.59 -0.11
CA PRO A 107 -1.65 8.86 0.15
C PRO A 107 -0.76 9.46 1.24
N LEU A 108 -0.88 10.74 1.53
CA LEU A 108 -0.13 11.40 2.60
C LEU A 108 -0.87 11.45 3.95
N ASP A 109 -2.19 11.19 3.96
CA ASP A 109 -3.00 11.01 5.18
C ASP A 109 -4.18 10.07 4.91
N ILE A 110 -3.93 8.77 4.91
CA ILE A 110 -4.92 7.73 4.57
C ILE A 110 -6.19 7.75 5.44
N PHE A 111 -6.13 8.40 6.60
CA PHE A 111 -7.26 8.54 7.51
C PHE A 111 -7.97 9.90 7.39
N SER A 112 -7.62 10.75 6.42
CA SER A 112 -8.23 12.08 6.25
C SER A 112 -9.69 12.03 5.81
N ASN A 113 -10.08 11.00 5.04
CA ASN A 113 -11.43 10.87 4.49
C ASN A 113 -12.37 10.14 5.46
N LYS A 114 -13.31 10.88 6.04
CA LYS A 114 -14.27 10.35 7.02
C LYS A 114 -15.23 9.31 6.46
N VAL A 115 -15.57 9.41 5.17
CA VAL A 115 -16.48 8.45 4.51
C VAL A 115 -15.76 7.12 4.31
N LEU A 116 -14.51 7.18 3.85
CA LEU A 116 -13.67 6.00 3.73
C LEU A 116 -13.45 5.33 5.09
N ASN A 117 -13.12 6.11 6.11
CA ASN A 117 -12.97 5.60 7.47
C ASN A 117 -14.24 4.89 7.97
N ALA A 118 -15.42 5.49 7.75
CA ALA A 118 -16.69 4.89 8.13
C ALA A 118 -17.00 3.59 7.37
N LYS A 119 -16.70 3.54 6.06
CA LYS A 119 -16.82 2.34 5.22
C LYS A 119 -16.04 1.16 5.82
N HIS A 120 -14.85 1.41 6.32
CA HIS A 120 -13.94 0.39 6.87
C HIS A 120 -13.97 0.27 8.41
N GLY A 121 -14.89 0.95 9.07
CA GLY A 121 -15.06 0.87 10.54
C GLY A 121 -13.88 1.45 11.34
N ILE A 122 -13.20 2.44 10.77
CA ILE A 122 -12.08 3.16 11.41
C ILE A 122 -12.65 4.32 12.23
N ASP A 123 -12.45 4.30 13.52
CA ASP A 123 -12.83 5.36 14.45
C ASP A 123 -11.63 6.22 14.88
N GLN A 124 -11.92 7.30 15.60
CA GLN A 124 -10.88 8.20 16.08
C GLN A 124 -9.91 7.53 17.07
N ASN A 125 -10.38 6.55 17.86
CA ASN A 125 -9.51 5.82 18.80
C ASN A 125 -8.50 4.94 18.05
N TYR A 126 -8.91 4.40 16.91
CA TYR A 126 -8.01 3.68 16.02
C TYR A 126 -6.96 4.63 15.44
N ILE A 127 -7.40 5.73 14.83
CA ILE A 127 -6.54 6.73 14.19
C ILE A 127 -5.50 7.29 15.17
N ASN A 128 -5.89 7.54 16.43
CA ASN A 128 -4.98 8.06 17.46
C ASN A 128 -3.81 7.12 17.81
N LYS A 129 -3.88 5.87 17.39
CA LYS A 129 -2.81 4.87 17.62
C LYS A 129 -1.90 4.68 16.40
N THR A 130 -2.24 5.30 15.28
CA THR A 130 -1.48 5.19 14.04
C THR A 130 -0.47 6.32 13.91
N GLU A 131 0.59 6.06 13.16
CA GLU A 131 1.60 7.05 12.85
C GLU A 131 1.18 7.86 11.62
N LYS A 132 1.52 9.15 11.63
CA LYS A 132 1.40 10.04 10.47
C LYS A 132 2.77 10.33 9.89
N ILE A 133 2.82 10.61 8.60
CA ILE A 133 4.06 11.08 7.99
C ILE A 133 4.43 12.45 8.57
N LYS A 134 5.69 12.62 8.96
CA LYS A 134 6.20 13.90 9.45
C LYS A 134 6.47 14.83 8.27
N PRO A 135 6.20 16.14 8.38
CA PRO A 135 6.37 17.07 7.27
C PRO A 135 7.76 17.04 6.64
N GLU A 136 8.81 16.90 7.45
CA GLU A 136 10.20 16.81 6.99
C GLU A 136 10.53 15.52 6.24
N ASN A 137 9.69 14.48 6.39
CA ASN A 137 9.86 13.16 5.79
C ASN A 137 8.95 12.90 4.57
N VAL A 138 8.08 13.84 4.21
CA VAL A 138 7.25 13.75 2.99
C VAL A 138 8.11 13.52 1.74
N LYS A 139 9.29 14.09 1.68
CA LYS A 139 10.27 13.85 0.60
C LYS A 139 10.67 12.39 0.40
N ASN A 140 10.45 11.55 1.41
CA ASN A 140 10.73 10.13 1.36
C ASN A 140 9.58 9.33 0.74
N PHE A 141 8.40 9.94 0.58
CA PHE A 141 7.29 9.36 -0.16
C PHE A 141 7.49 9.61 -1.64
N LEU A 142 7.74 8.56 -2.43
CA LEU A 142 8.07 8.68 -3.86
C LEU A 142 6.84 8.67 -4.76
N GLY A 143 5.72 8.15 -4.28
CA GLY A 143 4.49 8.06 -5.06
C GLY A 143 3.71 6.78 -4.79
N ILE A 144 2.80 6.46 -5.69
CA ILE A 144 1.89 5.33 -5.61
C ILE A 144 2.15 4.33 -6.74
N GLN A 145 1.78 3.07 -6.52
CA GLN A 145 1.81 2.00 -7.51
C GLN A 145 0.54 1.16 -7.40
N SER A 146 0.03 0.72 -8.53
CA SER A 146 -1.07 -0.25 -8.62
C SER A 146 -0.60 -1.59 -9.11
N GLN A 147 -1.35 -2.65 -8.80
CA GLN A 147 -1.17 -4.01 -9.29
C GLN A 147 -2.47 -4.53 -9.88
N LEU A 148 -2.34 -5.38 -10.88
CA LEU A 148 -3.37 -6.29 -11.35
C LEU A 148 -2.75 -7.68 -11.42
N TRP A 149 -3.01 -8.48 -10.39
CA TRP A 149 -2.63 -9.88 -10.39
C TRP A 149 -3.65 -10.67 -11.22
N THR A 150 -3.23 -11.72 -11.88
CA THR A 150 -4.02 -12.30 -12.97
C THR A 150 -4.67 -13.63 -12.62
N GLU A 151 -4.73 -13.99 -11.35
CA GLU A 151 -5.30 -15.25 -10.87
C GLU A 151 -6.76 -15.46 -11.29
N THR A 152 -7.52 -14.37 -11.34
CA THR A 152 -8.96 -14.40 -11.71
C THR A 152 -9.22 -13.91 -13.13
N VAL A 153 -8.19 -13.47 -13.86
CA VAL A 153 -8.33 -12.98 -15.25
C VAL A 153 -8.37 -14.16 -16.21
N ILE A 154 -9.56 -14.49 -16.68
CA ILE A 154 -9.80 -15.62 -17.57
C ILE A 154 -9.87 -15.24 -19.06
N ASP A 155 -10.17 -13.98 -19.36
CA ASP A 155 -10.23 -13.43 -20.71
C ASP A 155 -10.07 -11.89 -20.71
N ASN A 156 -10.14 -11.28 -21.90
CA ASN A 156 -9.99 -9.84 -22.06
C ASN A 156 -11.16 -9.04 -21.47
N ASN A 157 -12.36 -9.60 -21.40
CA ASN A 157 -13.50 -8.87 -20.83
C ASN A 157 -13.30 -8.71 -19.33
N VAL A 158 -12.88 -9.78 -18.66
CA VAL A 158 -12.53 -9.75 -17.24
C VAL A 158 -11.37 -8.80 -16.97
N PHE A 159 -10.37 -8.80 -17.84
CA PHE A 159 -9.26 -7.84 -17.74
C PHE A 159 -9.77 -6.40 -17.84
N ASP A 160 -10.59 -6.09 -18.84
CA ASP A 160 -11.11 -4.74 -19.05
C ASP A 160 -12.00 -4.30 -17.88
N GLU A 161 -12.81 -5.20 -17.31
CA GLU A 161 -13.68 -4.95 -16.18
C GLU A 161 -12.89 -4.59 -14.93
N LEU A 162 -11.83 -5.32 -14.63
CA LEU A 162 -10.97 -5.07 -13.47
C LEU A 162 -10.04 -3.85 -13.69
N PHE A 163 -9.58 -3.64 -14.90
CA PHE A 163 -8.54 -2.64 -15.17
C PHE A 163 -9.09 -1.25 -15.48
N VAL A 164 -10.09 -1.16 -16.39
CA VAL A 164 -10.47 0.14 -16.99
C VAL A 164 -11.01 1.14 -15.97
N PRO A 165 -11.96 0.82 -15.08
CA PRO A 165 -12.43 1.79 -14.08
C PRO A 165 -11.31 2.23 -13.14
N ASN A 166 -10.52 1.27 -12.66
CA ASN A 166 -9.52 1.48 -11.64
C ASN A 166 -8.32 2.29 -12.13
N ILE A 167 -7.86 2.05 -13.37
CA ILE A 167 -6.70 2.80 -13.92
C ILE A 167 -7.00 4.28 -14.11
N ILE A 168 -8.24 4.65 -14.43
CA ILE A 168 -8.64 6.05 -14.61
C ILE A 168 -8.53 6.79 -13.28
N VAL A 169 -9.09 6.21 -12.24
CA VAL A 169 -9.08 6.80 -10.89
C VAL A 169 -7.67 6.84 -10.32
N PHE A 170 -6.91 5.77 -10.51
CA PHE A 170 -5.51 5.71 -10.10
C PHE A 170 -4.65 6.77 -10.81
N ALA A 171 -4.84 6.96 -12.13
CA ALA A 171 -4.09 7.95 -12.89
C ALA A 171 -4.38 9.38 -12.40
N GLU A 172 -5.65 9.71 -12.11
CA GLU A 172 -5.99 11.00 -11.53
C GLU A 172 -5.32 11.17 -10.16
N LYS A 173 -5.39 10.16 -9.30
CA LYS A 173 -4.73 10.20 -7.99
C LYS A 173 -3.23 10.42 -8.11
N ALA A 174 -2.57 9.71 -9.03
CA ALA A 174 -1.13 9.83 -9.25
C ALA A 174 -0.71 11.21 -9.77
N LEU A 175 -1.57 11.86 -10.55
CA LEU A 175 -1.31 13.21 -11.10
C LEU A 175 -1.60 14.33 -10.09
N SER A 176 -2.34 14.04 -9.02
CA SER A 176 -2.71 15.02 -7.98
C SER A 176 -1.79 15.01 -6.76
N LEU A 177 -0.78 14.14 -6.74
CA LEU A 177 0.27 14.08 -5.73
C LEU A 177 1.40 15.05 -6.04
#